data_3e2a6ef07d4e368cba2051f3dfd93a7f
#
_entry.id   3e2a6ef07d4e368cba2051f3dfd93a7f
#
_cell.length_a   1.000
_cell.length_b   1.000
_cell.length_c   1.000
_cell.angle_alpha   90.00
_cell.angle_beta   90.00
_cell.angle_gamma   90.00
#
_symmetry.space_group_name_H-M   'P 1'
#
loop_
_entity.id
_entity.type
_entity.pdbx_description
1 polymer ?
#
loop_
_entity_poly.entity_id
_entity_poly.type
_entity_poly.pdbx_seq_one_letter_code
_entity_poly.pdbx_strand_id
1 'polypeptide(L)'
;MVAAVSVSSPKSTLLKNPINLRDSSSNFVGGSLKGLCLNLKPRQQRRDSINLVVASATTNNASGRFYFNFTGFPFPLGPFLNRSTIRNEAVKGCIWLFEQEQALGFSSVSTNIRMTVIKLKSGGLWVHAPIAPTDECIQYMLQGNFYIKNFVVLNLRLKLIKELGAPVEYIVLPTFAYEHKIFVGPFSRKFPRAQVWVAPRQWSWPLNLPLEFFGIFRSKTLKDEDLSTPWADEIEQKVLSSPEVGIGPYVEVAFYHKPSRTLLVTDAVIFVPRQPPECINKESLLASAKNGLAVKILSKGKDVPDEPVIDNKKNLKKGWERMVLQILFLGPSNLLEPNASFEQMSEKLIVSPIVKTLVFSKVPEKVRDWVDSISRDWRFRRIIPAHFAAPINASRSDFRAAFAFLDEFLGDRYDTWPSLSLLFSSIKGKAASYFPPDDMRTLSSLDQFLVSVGAVKKTVAGRKR
;
A
#
# COMPACT_ATOMS: atom_id res chain seq x y z
N MET A 1 42.20 -2.87 42.44
CA MET A 1 42.34 -4.33 42.54
C MET A 1 41.50 -4.98 41.45
N VAL A 2 42.22 -5.65 40.57
CA VAL A 2 41.73 -6.28 39.34
C VAL A 2 41.21 -7.67 39.68
N ALA A 3 40.15 -8.12 39.06
CA ALA A 3 39.90 -9.53 38.86
C ALA A 3 39.19 -9.73 37.48
N ALA A 4 40.00 -10.17 36.54
CA ALA A 4 39.59 -10.68 35.27
C ALA A 4 39.16 -12.15 35.43
N VAL A 5 38.02 -12.54 34.86
CA VAL A 5 37.63 -13.94 34.69
C VAL A 5 37.62 -14.24 33.22
N SER A 6 38.59 -15.06 32.80
CA SER A 6 38.70 -15.67 31.48
C SER A 6 37.85 -16.95 31.44
N VAL A 7 36.99 -17.08 30.45
CA VAL A 7 36.31 -18.35 30.13
C VAL A 7 36.85 -18.86 28.80
N SER A 8 37.46 -20.05 28.88
CA SER A 8 38.08 -20.79 27.80
C SER A 8 37.07 -21.55 26.96
N SER A 9 37.25 -21.52 25.64
CA SER A 9 36.56 -22.34 24.64
C SER A 9 37.01 -23.79 24.67
N PRO A 10 36.12 -24.75 24.41
CA PRO A 10 36.54 -26.13 24.14
C PRO A 10 36.84 -26.36 22.66
N LYS A 11 37.96 -27.04 22.42
CA LYS A 11 38.46 -27.50 21.11
C LYS A 11 37.56 -28.60 20.52
N SER A 12 37.24 -28.48 19.24
CA SER A 12 36.63 -29.54 18.46
C SER A 12 37.67 -30.53 17.97
N THR A 13 37.46 -31.81 18.24
CA THR A 13 38.23 -32.92 17.73
C THR A 13 37.68 -33.40 16.40
N LEU A 14 38.53 -33.39 15.40
CA LEU A 14 38.31 -33.99 14.06
C LEU A 14 38.41 -35.53 14.16
N LEU A 15 37.39 -36.20 13.67
CA LEU A 15 37.50 -37.62 13.27
C LEU A 15 37.24 -37.69 11.75
N LYS A 16 38.31 -38.02 11.04
CA LYS A 16 38.32 -38.49 9.64
C LYS A 16 38.02 -39.98 9.64
N ASN A 17 37.10 -40.42 8.79
CA ASN A 17 37.27 -41.67 8.02
C ASN A 17 36.29 -41.69 6.84
N PRO A 18 36.74 -42.11 5.65
CA PRO A 18 35.96 -42.14 4.43
C PRO A 18 35.28 -43.51 4.27
N ILE A 19 34.00 -43.52 3.92
CA ILE A 19 33.33 -44.76 3.45
C ILE A 19 33.09 -44.60 1.96
N ASN A 20 33.82 -45.44 1.20
CA ASN A 20 33.56 -45.78 -0.18
C ASN A 20 32.24 -46.54 -0.29
N LEU A 21 31.31 -46.06 -1.13
CA LEU A 21 30.23 -46.89 -1.64
C LEU A 21 30.27 -46.89 -3.16
N ARG A 22 30.40 -48.12 -3.62
CA ARG A 22 30.47 -48.55 -5.01
C ARG A 22 29.19 -48.25 -5.78
N ASP A 23 29.40 -48.03 -7.05
CA ASP A 23 28.45 -48.12 -8.15
C ASP A 23 27.54 -49.35 -8.05
N SER A 24 26.25 -49.14 -8.24
CA SER A 24 25.38 -50.17 -8.80
C SER A 24 24.42 -49.51 -9.79
N SER A 25 24.79 -49.64 -11.04
CA SER A 25 23.95 -49.47 -12.21
C SER A 25 22.80 -50.48 -12.16
N SER A 26 21.57 -50.05 -12.23
CA SER A 26 20.46 -50.89 -12.65
C SER A 26 19.72 -50.24 -13.80
N ASN A 27 19.94 -50.84 -14.96
CA ASN A 27 19.16 -50.65 -16.17
C ASN A 27 17.70 -51.04 -15.91
N PHE A 28 16.78 -50.17 -16.20
CA PHE A 28 15.38 -50.53 -16.37
C PHE A 28 14.96 -50.27 -17.81
N VAL A 29 14.74 -51.39 -18.48
CA VAL A 29 14.37 -51.57 -19.87
C VAL A 29 12.95 -51.08 -20.06
N GLY A 30 12.71 -50.34 -21.17
CA GLY A 30 11.41 -49.88 -21.60
C GLY A 30 10.44 -51.04 -21.92
N GLY A 31 9.26 -50.95 -21.41
CA GLY A 31 8.10 -51.78 -21.73
C GLY A 31 7.02 -50.93 -22.38
N SER A 32 6.87 -51.11 -23.68
CA SER A 32 5.76 -50.57 -24.49
C SER A 32 4.45 -51.28 -24.11
N LEU A 33 3.47 -50.60 -23.59
CA LEU A 33 2.09 -51.10 -23.47
C LEU A 33 1.26 -50.57 -24.63
N LYS A 34 1.18 -51.40 -25.68
CA LYS A 34 0.15 -51.31 -26.72
C LYS A 34 -1.13 -51.97 -26.22
N GLY A 35 -2.22 -51.24 -26.36
CA GLY A 35 -3.52 -51.78 -26.76
C GLY A 35 -4.38 -52.43 -25.66
N LEU A 36 -5.35 -51.67 -25.16
CA LEU A 36 -6.64 -52.21 -24.72
C LEU A 36 -7.73 -51.24 -25.15
N CYS A 37 -8.27 -51.48 -26.32
CA CYS A 37 -9.55 -50.89 -26.77
C CYS A 37 -10.70 -51.60 -26.06
N LEU A 38 -11.32 -50.95 -25.09
CA LEU A 38 -12.61 -51.40 -24.59
C LEU A 38 -13.71 -50.68 -25.33
N ASN A 39 -14.38 -51.44 -26.20
CA ASN A 39 -15.63 -51.08 -26.83
C ASN A 39 -16.76 -51.04 -25.78
N LEU A 40 -17.17 -49.86 -25.38
CA LEU A 40 -18.38 -49.64 -24.61
C LEU A 40 -19.47 -49.08 -25.54
N LYS A 41 -20.50 -49.89 -25.78
CA LYS A 41 -21.72 -49.50 -26.46
C LYS A 41 -22.43 -48.34 -25.73
N PRO A 42 -23.02 -47.34 -26.42
CA PRO A 42 -23.70 -46.26 -25.78
C PRO A 42 -25.05 -46.75 -25.20
N ARG A 43 -25.18 -46.68 -23.88
CA ARG A 43 -26.44 -46.87 -23.15
C ARG A 43 -27.20 -45.56 -23.21
N GLN A 44 -28.31 -45.54 -23.92
CA GLN A 44 -29.30 -44.45 -23.91
C GLN A 44 -29.75 -44.21 -22.46
N GLN A 45 -29.35 -43.11 -21.87
CA GLN A 45 -29.90 -42.62 -20.63
C GLN A 45 -30.78 -41.41 -20.89
N ARG A 46 -32.01 -41.52 -20.40
CA ARG A 46 -33.06 -40.51 -20.44
C ARG A 46 -32.50 -39.14 -19.99
N ARG A 47 -32.69 -38.14 -20.80
CA ARG A 47 -32.54 -36.75 -20.41
C ARG A 47 -33.71 -36.35 -19.52
N ASP A 48 -33.53 -36.43 -18.22
CA ASP A 48 -34.30 -35.62 -17.29
C ASP A 48 -33.69 -34.22 -17.34
N SER A 49 -34.42 -33.31 -17.95
CA SER A 49 -34.10 -31.89 -18.00
C SER A 49 -34.21 -31.30 -16.62
N ILE A 50 -33.08 -31.20 -15.92
CA ILE A 50 -32.95 -30.28 -14.80
C ILE A 50 -32.92 -28.88 -15.41
N ASN A 51 -34.03 -28.19 -15.34
CA ASN A 51 -34.12 -26.77 -15.62
C ASN A 51 -33.28 -26.05 -14.54
N LEU A 52 -32.00 -25.84 -14.85
CA LEU A 52 -31.19 -24.88 -14.13
C LEU A 52 -31.74 -23.50 -14.53
N VAL A 53 -32.57 -22.93 -13.68
CA VAL A 53 -32.95 -21.52 -13.76
C VAL A 53 -31.67 -20.72 -13.58
N VAL A 54 -30.96 -20.48 -14.67
CA VAL A 54 -29.95 -19.44 -14.74
C VAL A 54 -30.72 -18.14 -14.67
N ALA A 55 -30.82 -17.58 -13.47
CA ALA A 55 -31.18 -16.20 -13.30
C ALA A 55 -30.19 -15.40 -14.15
N SER A 56 -30.63 -14.90 -15.28
CA SER A 56 -29.91 -13.92 -16.06
C SER A 56 -29.87 -12.62 -15.27
N ALA A 57 -28.93 -12.59 -14.29
CA ALA A 57 -28.48 -11.34 -13.73
C ALA A 57 -27.84 -10.57 -14.90
N THR A 58 -28.36 -9.42 -15.17
CA THR A 58 -27.83 -8.41 -16.07
C THR A 58 -26.32 -8.31 -15.91
N THR A 59 -25.57 -8.91 -16.84
CA THR A 59 -24.11 -8.93 -16.85
C THR A 59 -23.58 -7.58 -17.29
N ASN A 60 -23.66 -6.61 -16.41
CA ASN A 60 -22.88 -5.39 -16.55
C ASN A 60 -21.45 -5.69 -16.06
N ASN A 61 -20.52 -5.89 -17.03
CA ASN A 61 -19.06 -5.77 -16.91
C ASN A 61 -18.33 -6.38 -15.68
N ALA A 62 -18.89 -7.35 -14.97
CA ALA A 62 -18.28 -7.96 -13.80
C ALA A 62 -17.08 -8.87 -14.13
N SER A 63 -16.99 -9.41 -15.35
CA SER A 63 -15.93 -10.37 -15.72
C SER A 63 -14.53 -9.75 -15.77
N GLY A 64 -14.41 -8.47 -16.10
CA GLY A 64 -13.13 -7.76 -16.20
C GLY A 64 -12.53 -7.29 -14.86
N ARG A 65 -13.26 -7.47 -13.75
CA ARG A 65 -12.87 -7.03 -12.41
C ARG A 65 -12.36 -8.16 -11.52
N PHE A 66 -12.47 -9.39 -11.98
CA PHE A 66 -12.03 -10.55 -11.21
C PHE A 66 -10.51 -10.54 -11.04
N TYR A 67 -10.07 -10.71 -9.80
CA TYR A 67 -8.66 -10.85 -9.48
C TYR A 67 -8.46 -11.74 -8.26
N PHE A 68 -7.73 -12.84 -8.44
CA PHE A 68 -7.30 -13.71 -7.37
C PHE A 68 -5.79 -13.58 -7.17
N ASN A 69 -5.38 -13.24 -5.96
CA ASN A 69 -3.98 -13.17 -5.58
C ASN A 69 -3.63 -14.24 -4.56
N PHE A 70 -3.02 -15.32 -5.01
CA PHE A 70 -2.56 -16.41 -4.14
C PHE A 70 -1.48 -15.93 -3.15
N THR A 71 -0.63 -15.00 -3.53
CA THR A 71 0.42 -14.45 -2.66
C THR A 71 -0.13 -13.53 -1.55
N GLY A 72 -1.43 -13.26 -1.55
CA GLY A 72 -2.09 -12.55 -0.46
C GLY A 72 -2.13 -13.31 0.87
N PHE A 73 -2.06 -14.66 0.85
CA PHE A 73 -1.99 -15.48 2.05
C PHE A 73 -0.52 -15.79 2.44
N PRO A 74 -0.11 -15.79 3.71
CA PRO A 74 -0.88 -15.62 4.96
C PRO A 74 -0.99 -14.16 5.46
N PHE A 75 -0.79 -13.19 4.61
CA PHE A 75 -0.77 -11.80 5.00
C PHE A 75 -2.18 -11.26 5.23
N PRO A 76 -2.34 -10.27 6.14
CA PRO A 76 -3.66 -9.78 6.54
C PRO A 76 -4.27 -8.82 5.51
N LEU A 77 -4.38 -9.26 4.26
CA LEU A 77 -5.12 -8.53 3.23
C LEU A 77 -6.35 -9.34 2.84
N GLY A 78 -7.50 -8.68 2.86
CA GLY A 78 -8.76 -9.31 2.49
C GLY A 78 -8.78 -9.74 1.03
N PRO A 79 -9.37 -10.90 0.74
CA PRO A 79 -9.53 -11.39 -0.63
C PRO A 79 -10.67 -10.65 -1.33
N PHE A 80 -10.40 -9.53 -1.97
CA PHE A 80 -11.34 -9.00 -2.94
C PHE A 80 -11.19 -9.73 -4.26
N LEU A 81 -12.21 -10.49 -4.61
CA LEU A 81 -12.28 -11.17 -5.89
C LEU A 81 -12.82 -10.28 -7.00
N ASN A 82 -13.59 -9.23 -6.64
CA ASN A 82 -14.14 -8.25 -7.57
C ASN A 82 -13.58 -6.87 -7.25
N ARG A 83 -12.68 -6.37 -8.07
CA ARG A 83 -11.98 -5.09 -7.89
C ARG A 83 -12.38 -4.11 -8.98
N SER A 84 -13.24 -3.17 -8.63
CA SER A 84 -13.53 -2.02 -9.49
C SER A 84 -12.31 -1.10 -9.52
N THR A 85 -11.96 -0.64 -10.71
CA THR A 85 -10.88 0.34 -10.91
C THR A 85 -11.48 1.70 -11.26
N ILE A 86 -11.15 2.71 -10.48
CA ILE A 86 -11.49 4.10 -10.79
C ILE A 86 -10.27 4.77 -11.42
N ARG A 87 -10.46 5.45 -12.53
CA ARG A 87 -9.40 6.19 -13.22
C ARG A 87 -9.70 7.68 -13.23
N ASN A 88 -8.77 8.47 -12.73
CA ASN A 88 -8.85 9.93 -12.72
C ASN A 88 -7.59 10.54 -13.34
N GLU A 89 -7.72 11.70 -13.94
CA GLU A 89 -6.60 12.45 -14.51
C GLU A 89 -6.18 13.56 -13.54
N ALA A 90 -5.01 13.42 -12.92
CA ALA A 90 -4.48 14.39 -11.96
C ALA A 90 -3.79 15.58 -12.63
N VAL A 91 -3.16 15.33 -13.78
CA VAL A 91 -2.54 16.35 -14.64
C VAL A 91 -2.83 16.01 -16.09
N LYS A 92 -3.51 16.91 -16.77
CA LYS A 92 -4.01 16.71 -18.13
C LYS A 92 -2.91 16.22 -19.08
N GLY A 93 -3.17 15.06 -19.72
CA GLY A 93 -2.27 14.45 -20.69
C GLY A 93 -0.95 13.93 -20.11
N CYS A 94 -0.76 13.92 -18.77
CA CYS A 94 0.53 13.64 -18.16
C CYS A 94 0.48 12.68 -16.99
N ILE A 95 -0.45 12.87 -16.01
CA ILE A 95 -0.53 12.03 -14.80
C ILE A 95 -1.93 11.51 -14.61
N TRP A 96 -2.07 10.20 -14.50
CA TRP A 96 -3.31 9.50 -14.19
C TRP A 96 -3.21 8.72 -12.88
N LEU A 97 -4.32 8.66 -12.16
CA LEU A 97 -4.50 7.92 -10.93
C LEU A 97 -5.43 6.74 -11.19
N PHE A 98 -5.04 5.58 -10.73
CA PHE A 98 -5.85 4.36 -10.77
C PHE A 98 -6.06 3.88 -9.35
N GLU A 99 -7.30 3.72 -8.94
CA GLU A 99 -7.66 3.39 -7.57
C GLU A 99 -8.49 2.12 -7.50
N GLN A 100 -8.21 1.29 -6.52
CA GLN A 100 -8.98 0.10 -6.17
C GLN A 100 -9.17 0.03 -4.67
N GLU A 101 -10.25 -0.60 -4.23
CA GLU A 101 -10.47 -0.92 -2.83
C GLU A 101 -9.54 -2.04 -2.37
N GLN A 102 -8.99 -1.91 -1.15
CA GLN A 102 -8.19 -2.93 -0.48
C GLN A 102 -8.70 -3.12 0.95
N ALA A 103 -9.17 -4.33 1.28
CA ALA A 103 -9.50 -4.69 2.65
C ALA A 103 -8.24 -4.88 3.49
N LEU A 104 -8.32 -4.50 4.75
CA LEU A 104 -7.27 -4.66 5.74
C LEU A 104 -7.66 -5.78 6.71
N GLY A 105 -6.87 -6.85 6.71
CA GLY A 105 -7.12 -8.02 7.53
C GLY A 105 -8.39 -8.78 7.14
N PHE A 106 -9.00 -9.41 8.14
CA PHE A 106 -10.29 -10.10 8.04
C PHE A 106 -11.46 -9.23 8.54
N SER A 107 -11.23 -7.93 8.66
CA SER A 107 -12.22 -6.96 9.14
C SER A 107 -13.03 -6.37 7.98
N SER A 108 -14.12 -5.68 8.33
CA SER A 108 -14.88 -4.86 7.39
C SER A 108 -14.23 -3.51 7.09
N VAL A 109 -12.93 -3.35 7.41
CA VAL A 109 -12.19 -2.13 7.21
C VAL A 109 -11.45 -2.21 5.89
N SER A 110 -11.65 -1.23 5.04
CA SER A 110 -10.95 -1.10 3.76
C SER A 110 -10.51 0.32 3.48
N THR A 111 -9.49 0.45 2.65
CA THR A 111 -8.98 1.72 2.15
C THR A 111 -8.84 1.65 0.63
N ASN A 112 -8.64 2.79 -0.03
CA ASN A 112 -8.19 2.78 -1.40
C ASN A 112 -6.69 2.60 -1.48
N ILE A 113 -6.23 1.85 -2.46
CA ILE A 113 -4.85 1.84 -2.92
C ILE A 113 -4.76 2.53 -4.27
N ARG A 114 -3.68 3.25 -4.50
CA ARG A 114 -3.50 4.07 -5.69
C ARG A 114 -2.21 3.75 -6.41
N MET A 115 -2.34 3.50 -7.71
CA MET A 115 -1.28 3.52 -8.68
C MET A 115 -1.27 4.87 -9.39
N THR A 116 -0.09 5.48 -9.52
CA THR A 116 0.08 6.70 -10.30
C THR A 116 0.86 6.39 -11.58
N VAL A 117 0.34 6.83 -12.71
CA VAL A 117 0.97 6.65 -14.02
C VAL A 117 1.36 7.99 -14.59
N ILE A 118 2.64 8.13 -14.96
CA ILE A 118 3.21 9.34 -15.57
C ILE A 118 3.63 9.01 -16.99
N LYS A 119 3.23 9.83 -17.93
CA LYS A 119 3.74 9.80 -19.31
C LYS A 119 5.03 10.61 -19.39
N LEU A 120 6.12 9.95 -19.72
CA LEU A 120 7.43 10.56 -19.88
C LEU A 120 7.55 11.31 -21.22
N LYS A 121 8.54 12.18 -21.34
CA LYS A 121 8.87 12.86 -22.62
C LYS A 121 9.27 11.88 -23.72
N SER A 122 9.87 10.73 -23.34
CA SER A 122 10.13 9.62 -24.26
C SER A 122 8.87 9.08 -24.93
N GLY A 123 7.70 9.38 -24.35
CA GLY A 123 6.42 8.83 -24.74
C GLY A 123 6.05 7.56 -23.97
N GLY A 124 6.98 6.96 -23.22
CA GLY A 124 6.73 5.78 -22.37
C GLY A 124 6.00 6.10 -21.08
N LEU A 125 5.53 5.06 -20.38
CA LEU A 125 4.83 5.18 -19.11
C LEU A 125 5.72 4.75 -17.95
N TRP A 126 5.75 5.59 -16.93
CA TRP A 126 6.33 5.32 -15.62
C TRP A 126 5.22 5.06 -14.61
N VAL A 127 5.22 3.89 -13.98
CA VAL A 127 4.16 3.39 -13.10
C VAL A 127 4.66 3.31 -11.67
N HIS A 128 4.03 4.04 -10.77
CA HIS A 128 4.32 4.09 -9.34
C HIS A 128 3.28 3.31 -8.55
N ALA A 129 3.74 2.42 -7.65
CA ALA A 129 2.91 1.64 -6.75
C ALA A 129 1.78 0.87 -7.47
N PRO A 130 2.08 -0.11 -8.33
CA PRO A 130 1.06 -0.79 -9.12
C PRO A 130 -0.01 -1.43 -8.25
N ILE A 131 -1.24 -1.47 -8.76
CA ILE A 131 -2.40 -2.12 -8.16
C ILE A 131 -2.71 -3.45 -8.87
N ALA A 132 -3.77 -4.15 -8.42
CA ALA A 132 -4.15 -5.42 -9.05
C ALA A 132 -4.43 -5.25 -10.55
N PRO A 133 -3.73 -6.02 -11.41
CA PRO A 133 -3.86 -5.91 -12.87
C PRO A 133 -5.10 -6.63 -13.39
N THR A 134 -6.29 -6.20 -12.96
CA THR A 134 -7.57 -6.66 -13.50
C THR A 134 -7.67 -6.29 -14.97
N ASP A 135 -8.48 -7.01 -15.74
CA ASP A 135 -8.66 -6.67 -17.17
C ASP A 135 -9.23 -5.26 -17.32
N GLU A 136 -10.11 -4.83 -16.42
CA GLU A 136 -10.60 -3.44 -16.37
C GLU A 136 -9.45 -2.44 -16.15
N CYS A 137 -8.55 -2.70 -15.19
CA CYS A 137 -7.39 -1.85 -14.94
C CYS A 137 -6.48 -1.78 -16.17
N ILE A 138 -6.17 -2.92 -16.78
CA ILE A 138 -5.32 -2.99 -17.98
C ILE A 138 -5.99 -2.29 -19.17
N GLN A 139 -7.30 -2.45 -19.36
CA GLN A 139 -8.04 -1.73 -20.39
C GLN A 139 -7.92 -0.21 -20.19
N TYR A 140 -8.11 0.28 -18.98
CA TYR A 140 -7.95 1.72 -18.68
C TYR A 140 -6.52 2.22 -18.88
N MET A 141 -5.50 1.39 -18.66
CA MET A 141 -4.10 1.70 -18.97
C MET A 141 -3.85 1.81 -20.48
N LEU A 142 -4.55 0.99 -21.28
CA LEU A 142 -4.39 0.94 -22.72
C LEU A 142 -5.29 1.94 -23.47
N GLN A 143 -6.39 2.38 -22.84
CA GLN A 143 -7.34 3.35 -23.43
C GLN A 143 -6.88 4.79 -23.12
N GLY A 144 -6.31 5.46 -24.09
CA GLY A 144 -6.18 6.92 -24.12
C GLY A 144 -7.55 7.61 -24.12
N ASN A 145 -7.55 8.93 -23.93
CA ASN A 145 -8.74 9.77 -23.82
C ASN A 145 -9.70 9.65 -25.00
N PHE A 146 -10.57 8.63 -25.02
CA PHE A 146 -11.77 8.65 -25.85
C PHE A 146 -13.00 8.36 -24.99
N TYR A 147 -13.72 9.42 -24.64
CA TYR A 147 -15.15 9.34 -24.39
C TYR A 147 -15.85 8.96 -25.69
N ILE A 148 -16.01 7.68 -25.96
CA ILE A 148 -17.01 7.21 -26.93
C ILE A 148 -18.18 6.67 -26.13
N LYS A 149 -19.13 7.55 -25.83
CA LYS A 149 -20.51 7.14 -25.62
C LYS A 149 -21.01 6.52 -26.94
N ASN A 150 -21.38 5.24 -26.87
CA ASN A 150 -22.05 4.50 -27.93
C ASN A 150 -21.21 4.22 -29.20
N PHE A 151 -20.46 3.12 -29.16
CA PHE A 151 -20.19 2.40 -30.39
C PHE A 151 -20.41 0.89 -30.20
N VAL A 152 -21.52 0.39 -30.67
CA VAL A 152 -21.71 -1.01 -30.98
C VAL A 152 -20.86 -1.28 -32.22
N VAL A 153 -19.74 -1.92 -32.10
CA VAL A 153 -18.98 -2.43 -33.23
C VAL A 153 -18.83 -3.93 -33.13
N LEU A 154 -19.63 -4.53 -33.96
CA LEU A 154 -19.50 -5.88 -34.44
C LEU A 154 -18.08 -6.13 -35.01
N ASN A 155 -17.42 -7.18 -34.55
CA ASN A 155 -16.34 -7.91 -35.21
C ASN A 155 -15.40 -7.12 -36.11
N LEU A 156 -14.39 -6.49 -35.49
CA LEU A 156 -13.11 -6.25 -36.14
C LEU A 156 -11.99 -6.52 -35.14
N ARG A 157 -11.50 -7.75 -35.13
CA ARG A 157 -10.14 -8.06 -34.66
C ARG A 157 -9.18 -7.27 -35.52
N LEU A 158 -8.87 -6.06 -35.14
CA LEU A 158 -7.80 -5.31 -35.79
C LEU A 158 -7.25 -4.22 -34.86
N LYS A 159 -6.00 -4.41 -34.43
CA LYS A 159 -4.89 -3.41 -34.47
C LYS A 159 -5.17 -1.96 -34.07
N LEU A 160 -6.15 -1.66 -33.25
CA LEU A 160 -6.40 -0.29 -32.78
C LEU A 160 -6.36 -0.14 -31.26
N ILE A 161 -5.49 -0.94 -30.61
CA ILE A 161 -5.20 -0.80 -29.20
C ILE A 161 -3.83 -0.14 -29.07
N LYS A 162 -3.83 1.15 -29.24
CA LYS A 162 -2.67 2.00 -29.01
C LYS A 162 -3.13 3.33 -28.50
N GLU A 163 -3.54 3.42 -27.21
CA GLU A 163 -4.00 4.75 -26.84
C GLU A 163 -4.13 5.11 -25.33
N LEU A 164 -3.26 4.73 -24.45
CA LEU A 164 -2.25 5.68 -24.03
C LEU A 164 -1.16 5.71 -25.09
N GLY A 165 -1.24 4.83 -26.06
CA GLY A 165 -0.32 4.76 -27.17
C GLY A 165 1.13 4.48 -26.78
N ALA A 166 1.39 4.33 -25.47
CA ALA A 166 2.71 4.38 -24.89
C ALA A 166 3.00 3.07 -24.15
N PRO A 167 4.16 2.46 -24.40
CA PRO A 167 4.56 1.26 -23.67
C PRO A 167 4.80 1.61 -22.19
N VAL A 168 4.46 0.67 -21.29
CA VAL A 168 4.95 0.74 -19.90
C VAL A 168 6.45 0.43 -19.94
N GLU A 169 7.27 1.42 -19.61
CA GLU A 169 8.73 1.30 -19.59
C GLU A 169 9.27 0.99 -18.21
N TYR A 170 8.65 1.56 -17.17
CA TYR A 170 9.12 1.43 -15.79
C TYR A 170 7.97 1.14 -14.84
N ILE A 171 8.19 0.16 -13.95
CA ILE A 171 7.29 -0.20 -12.85
C ILE A 171 8.07 -0.03 -11.56
N VAL A 172 7.57 0.82 -10.67
CA VAL A 172 8.29 1.24 -9.47
C VAL A 172 7.52 0.84 -8.22
N LEU A 173 8.19 0.07 -7.34
CA LEU A 173 7.75 -0.21 -5.98
C LEU A 173 8.46 0.77 -5.02
N PRO A 174 7.80 1.84 -4.57
CA PRO A 174 8.41 2.92 -3.80
C PRO A 174 8.58 2.65 -2.31
N THR A 175 8.05 1.53 -1.83
CA THR A 175 7.94 1.18 -0.41
C THR A 175 8.25 -0.29 -0.19
N PHE A 176 8.42 -0.68 1.07
CA PHE A 176 8.45 -2.09 1.48
C PHE A 176 7.05 -2.65 1.76
N ALA A 177 6.03 -1.78 1.82
CA ALA A 177 4.67 -2.11 2.24
C ALA A 177 4.07 -3.23 1.39
N TYR A 178 3.46 -4.17 2.09
CA TYR A 178 3.02 -5.44 1.53
C TYR A 178 1.90 -5.26 0.50
N GLU A 179 0.94 -4.39 0.78
CA GLU A 179 -0.24 -4.11 -0.04
C GLU A 179 0.10 -3.57 -1.44
N HIS A 180 1.27 -2.97 -1.61
CA HIS A 180 1.78 -2.57 -2.92
C HIS A 180 2.65 -3.66 -3.56
N LYS A 181 3.45 -4.34 -2.74
CA LYS A 181 4.41 -5.35 -3.21
C LYS A 181 3.74 -6.52 -3.93
N ILE A 182 2.62 -7.02 -3.40
CA ILE A 182 1.91 -8.19 -3.93
C ILE A 182 1.43 -8.02 -5.37
N PHE A 183 1.28 -6.80 -5.83
CA PHE A 183 0.78 -6.52 -7.18
C PHE A 183 1.90 -6.33 -8.22
N VAL A 184 3.13 -6.07 -7.78
CA VAL A 184 4.27 -5.77 -8.69
C VAL A 184 4.54 -6.93 -9.65
N GLY A 185 4.69 -8.15 -9.13
CA GLY A 185 4.93 -9.32 -9.97
C GLY A 185 3.80 -9.62 -10.95
N PRO A 186 2.54 -9.74 -10.50
CA PRO A 186 1.38 -9.88 -11.39
C PRO A 186 1.27 -8.77 -12.44
N PHE A 187 1.50 -7.53 -12.05
CA PHE A 187 1.44 -6.37 -12.94
C PHE A 187 2.57 -6.40 -13.99
N SER A 188 3.79 -6.71 -13.59
CA SER A 188 4.93 -6.80 -14.50
C SER A 188 4.78 -7.89 -15.56
N ARG A 189 4.06 -8.99 -15.25
CA ARG A 189 3.73 -10.03 -16.25
C ARG A 189 2.82 -9.54 -17.38
N LYS A 190 2.00 -8.52 -17.12
CA LYS A 190 1.20 -7.86 -18.17
C LYS A 190 2.04 -6.96 -19.08
N PHE A 191 3.19 -6.51 -18.58
CA PHE A 191 4.13 -5.61 -19.28
C PHE A 191 5.56 -6.15 -19.25
N PRO A 192 5.87 -7.26 -19.94
CA PRO A 192 7.12 -7.99 -19.81
C PRO A 192 8.38 -7.24 -20.29
N ARG A 193 8.19 -6.15 -21.02
CA ARG A 193 9.30 -5.27 -21.48
C ARG A 193 9.63 -4.19 -20.46
N ALA A 194 8.77 -3.95 -19.47
CA ALA A 194 8.98 -2.93 -18.48
C ALA A 194 10.12 -3.32 -17.51
N GLN A 195 10.95 -2.34 -17.15
CA GLN A 195 11.95 -2.52 -16.11
C GLN A 195 11.30 -2.32 -14.74
N VAL A 196 11.51 -3.28 -13.83
CA VAL A 196 11.01 -3.20 -12.46
C VAL A 196 12.08 -2.58 -11.55
N TRP A 197 11.70 -1.58 -10.78
CA TRP A 197 12.54 -0.91 -9.79
C TRP A 197 11.87 -0.98 -8.42
N VAL A 198 12.65 -1.31 -7.39
CA VAL A 198 12.14 -1.51 -6.04
C VAL A 198 12.89 -0.65 -5.03
N ALA A 199 12.19 -0.17 -4.02
CA ALA A 199 12.82 0.49 -2.87
C ALA A 199 13.86 -0.45 -2.24
N PRO A 200 14.97 0.07 -1.68
CA PRO A 200 15.98 -0.76 -1.01
C PRO A 200 15.40 -1.46 0.23
N ARG A 201 16.16 -2.41 0.79
CA ARG A 201 15.82 -3.09 2.05
C ARG A 201 14.41 -3.65 2.10
N GLN A 202 13.98 -4.33 1.03
CA GLN A 202 12.68 -4.98 0.98
C GLN A 202 12.52 -5.99 2.12
N TRP A 203 11.42 -5.89 2.83
CA TRP A 203 11.08 -6.77 3.94
C TRP A 203 9.56 -7.03 3.94
N SER A 204 9.11 -8.12 4.56
CA SER A 204 7.68 -8.46 4.63
C SER A 204 7.37 -9.04 6.01
N TRP A 205 6.37 -8.49 6.67
CA TRP A 205 5.86 -8.98 7.93
C TRP A 205 4.57 -9.79 7.67
N PRO A 206 4.28 -10.88 8.38
CA PRO A 206 5.05 -11.51 9.48
C PRO A 206 6.18 -12.42 9.01
N LEU A 207 6.23 -12.80 7.75
CA LEU A 207 7.24 -13.65 7.15
C LEU A 207 8.06 -12.84 6.15
N ASN A 208 9.36 -12.69 6.43
CA ASN A 208 10.25 -12.01 5.50
C ASN A 208 10.55 -12.88 4.26
N LEU A 209 9.62 -12.87 3.33
CA LEU A 209 9.72 -13.65 2.09
C LEU A 209 10.50 -12.88 1.02
N PRO A 210 11.29 -13.59 0.18
CA PRO A 210 12.03 -12.96 -0.89
C PRO A 210 11.12 -12.37 -1.97
N LEU A 211 11.65 -11.43 -2.76
CA LEU A 211 10.88 -10.76 -3.83
C LEU A 211 10.33 -11.74 -4.86
N GLU A 212 11.05 -12.84 -5.12
CA GLU A 212 10.67 -13.90 -6.04
C GLU A 212 9.34 -14.57 -5.64
N PHE A 213 9.06 -14.68 -4.34
CA PHE A 213 7.78 -15.19 -3.84
C PHE A 213 6.60 -14.35 -4.33
N PHE A 214 6.80 -13.04 -4.49
CA PHE A 214 5.81 -12.10 -5.03
C PHE A 214 5.84 -12.04 -6.56
N GLY A 215 6.62 -12.90 -7.22
CA GLY A 215 6.78 -12.92 -8.67
C GLY A 215 7.63 -11.77 -9.23
N ILE A 216 8.50 -11.19 -8.41
CA ILE A 216 9.43 -10.12 -8.79
C ILE A 216 10.82 -10.73 -8.98
N PHE A 217 11.11 -11.21 -10.19
CA PHE A 217 12.34 -11.98 -10.47
C PHE A 217 13.51 -11.12 -10.94
N ARG A 218 13.25 -9.98 -11.57
CA ARG A 218 14.28 -9.10 -12.11
C ARG A 218 13.94 -7.67 -11.76
N SER A 219 14.60 -7.13 -10.74
CA SER A 219 14.40 -5.76 -10.33
C SER A 219 15.72 -5.04 -10.12
N LYS A 220 15.72 -3.73 -10.34
CA LYS A 220 16.79 -2.81 -9.97
C LYS A 220 16.41 -2.14 -8.64
N THR A 221 17.40 -1.85 -7.81
CA THR A 221 17.18 -1.17 -6.54
C THR A 221 17.30 0.34 -6.70
N LEU A 222 16.30 1.05 -6.21
CA LEU A 222 16.31 2.52 -6.12
C LEU A 222 17.40 2.97 -5.14
N LYS A 223 18.14 4.01 -5.50
CA LYS A 223 19.14 4.63 -4.64
C LYS A 223 18.74 6.08 -4.38
N ASP A 224 19.22 6.62 -3.26
CA ASP A 224 19.00 8.02 -2.91
C ASP A 224 19.66 8.95 -3.92
N GLU A 225 18.94 9.99 -4.33
CA GLU A 225 19.41 11.04 -5.25
C GLU A 225 20.09 10.50 -6.54
N ASP A 226 19.68 9.31 -7.01
CA ASP A 226 20.31 8.64 -8.16
C ASP A 226 19.95 9.33 -9.49
N LEU A 227 20.91 10.06 -10.03
CA LEU A 227 20.80 10.73 -11.33
C LEU A 227 21.04 9.79 -12.53
N SER A 228 21.40 8.53 -12.29
CA SER A 228 21.63 7.53 -13.36
C SER A 228 20.36 6.77 -13.75
N THR A 229 19.23 7.03 -13.10
CA THR A 229 17.96 6.42 -13.49
C THR A 229 17.51 6.92 -14.87
N PRO A 230 16.87 6.07 -15.68
CA PRO A 230 16.48 6.47 -17.06
C PRO A 230 15.49 7.63 -17.15
N TRP A 231 14.88 8.03 -16.04
CA TRP A 231 13.91 9.12 -15.93
C TRP A 231 14.42 10.33 -15.14
N ALA A 232 15.71 10.37 -14.77
CA ALA A 232 16.27 11.38 -13.87
C ALA A 232 16.14 12.82 -14.39
N ASP A 233 16.04 13.01 -15.70
CA ASP A 233 15.80 14.32 -16.32
C ASP A 233 14.40 14.88 -16.00
N GLU A 234 13.41 14.02 -15.72
CA GLU A 234 12.02 14.40 -15.44
C GLU A 234 11.59 14.10 -14.00
N ILE A 235 12.08 13.01 -13.39
CA ILE A 235 11.65 12.56 -12.06
C ILE A 235 12.88 12.37 -11.19
N GLU A 236 12.94 13.13 -10.12
CA GLU A 236 13.95 12.98 -9.07
C GLU A 236 13.41 12.12 -7.94
N GLN A 237 14.30 11.54 -7.12
CA GLN A 237 13.93 10.66 -6.02
C GLN A 237 14.76 10.92 -4.76
N LYS A 238 14.14 10.74 -3.58
CA LYS A 238 14.79 10.79 -2.27
C LYS A 238 14.32 9.63 -1.42
N VAL A 239 15.25 8.88 -0.85
CA VAL A 239 14.99 7.66 -0.11
C VAL A 239 15.09 7.90 1.38
N LEU A 240 13.98 7.68 2.10
CA LEU A 240 14.01 7.48 3.55
C LEU A 240 14.15 5.98 3.81
N SER A 241 15.30 5.56 4.34
CA SER A 241 15.54 4.15 4.67
C SER A 241 16.11 4.03 6.08
N SER A 242 15.40 3.33 6.95
CA SER A 242 15.82 3.11 8.32
C SER A 242 15.68 1.65 8.73
N PRO A 243 16.81 0.94 8.88
CA PRO A 243 16.81 -0.41 9.46
C PRO A 243 16.60 -0.41 10.97
N GLU A 244 16.71 0.76 11.63
CA GLU A 244 16.75 0.87 13.09
C GLU A 244 15.38 0.94 13.74
N VAL A 245 14.28 0.92 13.03
CA VAL A 245 12.92 1.02 13.61
C VAL A 245 12.63 -0.14 14.57
N GLY A 246 13.09 -1.34 14.24
CA GLY A 246 13.02 -2.51 15.14
C GLY A 246 12.25 -3.68 14.55
N ILE A 247 10.94 -3.55 14.27
CA ILE A 247 10.09 -4.63 13.72
C ILE A 247 10.53 -5.05 12.31
N GLY A 248 11.38 -4.26 11.69
CA GLY A 248 11.92 -4.44 10.34
C GLY A 248 12.36 -3.08 9.80
N PRO A 249 13.03 -3.06 8.65
CA PRO A 249 13.39 -1.80 8.02
C PRO A 249 12.13 -1.06 7.55
N TYR A 250 12.10 0.25 7.74
CA TYR A 250 11.14 1.12 7.08
C TYR A 250 11.78 1.75 5.86
N VAL A 251 11.06 1.78 4.75
CA VAL A 251 11.51 2.42 3.53
C VAL A 251 10.36 3.16 2.86
N GLU A 252 10.63 4.40 2.53
CA GLU A 252 9.76 5.29 1.74
C GLU A 252 10.62 5.98 0.69
N VAL A 253 10.19 5.97 -0.58
CA VAL A 253 10.83 6.71 -1.66
C VAL A 253 9.88 7.79 -2.15
N ALA A 254 10.24 9.03 -1.92
CA ALA A 254 9.55 10.17 -2.50
C ALA A 254 10.08 10.42 -3.91
N PHE A 255 9.17 10.80 -4.83
CA PHE A 255 9.51 11.20 -6.20
C PHE A 255 8.98 12.58 -6.49
N TYR A 256 9.76 13.35 -7.23
CA TYR A 256 9.38 14.67 -7.70
C TYR A 256 9.34 14.73 -9.21
N HIS A 257 8.15 14.78 -9.78
CA HIS A 257 7.97 15.01 -11.20
C HIS A 257 8.10 16.51 -11.50
N LYS A 258 9.26 16.89 -12.04
CA LYS A 258 9.66 18.27 -12.29
C LYS A 258 8.68 19.06 -13.18
N PRO A 259 8.27 18.53 -14.36
CA PRO A 259 7.42 19.29 -15.27
C PRO A 259 6.08 19.68 -14.68
N SER A 260 5.42 18.78 -13.92
CA SER A 260 4.12 19.06 -13.31
C SER A 260 4.20 19.65 -11.90
N ARG A 261 5.42 19.71 -11.32
CA ARG A 261 5.67 20.13 -9.94
C ARG A 261 4.85 19.31 -8.94
N THR A 262 4.89 17.99 -9.09
CA THR A 262 4.12 17.02 -8.30
C THR A 262 5.07 16.16 -7.47
N LEU A 263 4.82 16.11 -6.15
CA LEU A 263 5.44 15.18 -5.22
C LEU A 263 4.60 13.91 -5.15
N LEU A 264 5.23 12.75 -5.30
CA LEU A 264 4.62 11.44 -5.07
C LEU A 264 5.22 10.83 -3.81
N VAL A 265 4.37 10.29 -2.96
CA VAL A 265 4.73 9.53 -1.76
C VAL A 265 3.80 8.33 -1.62
N THR A 266 4.14 7.38 -0.75
CA THR A 266 3.21 6.28 -0.38
C THR A 266 2.50 6.59 0.93
N ASP A 267 3.17 6.40 2.05
CA ASP A 267 2.59 6.48 3.39
C ASP A 267 3.10 7.66 4.23
N ALA A 268 4.05 8.43 3.69
CA ALA A 268 4.67 9.54 4.42
C ALA A 268 3.67 10.61 4.86
N VAL A 269 2.70 10.94 3.99
CA VAL A 269 1.59 11.82 4.32
C VAL A 269 0.32 11.34 3.63
N ILE A 270 -0.81 11.64 4.24
CA ILE A 270 -2.16 11.32 3.74
C ILE A 270 -3.07 12.53 3.90
N PHE A 271 -4.19 12.52 3.16
CA PHE A 271 -5.24 13.53 3.28
C PHE A 271 -6.59 12.81 3.30
N VAL A 272 -7.23 12.78 4.46
CA VAL A 272 -8.49 12.07 4.66
C VAL A 272 -9.65 12.89 4.12
N PRO A 273 -10.36 12.46 3.08
CA PRO A 273 -11.52 13.17 2.56
C PRO A 273 -12.74 12.94 3.45
N ARG A 274 -13.66 13.92 3.50
CA ARG A 274 -14.93 13.76 4.23
C ARG A 274 -15.82 12.67 3.67
N GLN A 275 -15.75 12.45 2.37
CA GLN A 275 -16.49 11.39 1.67
C GLN A 275 -15.56 10.23 1.33
N PRO A 276 -16.05 8.99 1.33
CA PRO A 276 -15.24 7.87 0.92
C PRO A 276 -14.79 8.00 -0.55
N PRO A 277 -13.59 7.52 -0.90
CA PRO A 277 -13.17 7.38 -2.29
C PRO A 277 -14.17 6.54 -3.10
N GLU A 278 -14.37 6.89 -4.38
CA GLU A 278 -15.36 6.24 -5.25
C GLU A 278 -15.15 4.72 -5.43
N CYS A 279 -13.91 4.25 -5.27
CA CYS A 279 -13.58 2.83 -5.39
C CYS A 279 -14.01 2.01 -4.16
N ILE A 280 -14.35 2.63 -3.02
CA ILE A 280 -14.83 1.93 -1.83
C ILE A 280 -16.27 1.49 -2.04
N ASN A 281 -16.48 0.16 -1.94
CA ASN A 281 -17.80 -0.41 -2.15
C ASN A 281 -18.78 -0.01 -1.05
N LYS A 282 -20.01 0.18 -1.43
CA LYS A 282 -21.11 0.54 -0.54
C LYS A 282 -21.34 -0.53 0.53
N GLU A 283 -21.22 -1.79 0.15
CA GLU A 283 -21.34 -2.94 1.05
C GLU A 283 -20.28 -2.90 2.16
N SER A 284 -19.03 -2.53 1.82
CA SER A 284 -17.95 -2.36 2.78
C SER A 284 -18.25 -1.24 3.78
N LEU A 285 -18.77 -0.11 3.30
CA LEU A 285 -19.19 1.01 4.16
C LEU A 285 -20.31 0.62 5.11
N LEU A 286 -21.36 -0.06 4.61
CA LEU A 286 -22.47 -0.52 5.44
C LEU A 286 -22.03 -1.59 6.44
N ALA A 287 -21.11 -2.49 6.05
CA ALA A 287 -20.55 -3.48 6.95
C ALA A 287 -19.77 -2.82 8.11
N SER A 288 -19.00 -1.77 7.82
CA SER A 288 -18.26 -1.00 8.84
C SER A 288 -19.18 -0.15 9.73
N ALA A 289 -20.35 0.25 9.22
CA ALA A 289 -21.36 0.96 10.01
C ALA A 289 -22.07 0.08 11.06
N LYS A 290 -22.03 -1.24 10.90
CA LYS A 290 -22.62 -2.21 11.87
C LYS A 290 -21.90 -2.17 13.22
N ASN A 291 -22.65 -2.41 14.28
CA ASN A 291 -22.09 -2.55 15.61
C ASN A 291 -21.53 -3.98 15.81
N GLY A 292 -20.52 -4.33 15.00
CA GLY A 292 -19.87 -5.63 15.05
C GLY A 292 -18.94 -5.80 16.26
N LEU A 293 -18.26 -6.97 16.31
CA LEU A 293 -17.40 -7.35 17.43
C LEU A 293 -16.35 -6.29 17.78
N ALA A 294 -15.71 -5.69 16.77
CA ALA A 294 -14.70 -4.64 17.00
C ALA A 294 -15.29 -3.41 17.72
N VAL A 295 -16.48 -2.98 17.32
CA VAL A 295 -17.18 -1.87 18.00
C VAL A 295 -17.54 -2.25 19.43
N LYS A 296 -18.04 -3.46 19.65
CA LYS A 296 -18.39 -3.97 20.99
C LYS A 296 -17.17 -4.04 21.92
N ILE A 297 -16.05 -4.54 21.45
CA ILE A 297 -14.78 -4.59 22.22
C ILE A 297 -14.27 -3.18 22.53
N LEU A 298 -14.26 -2.29 21.55
CA LEU A 298 -13.72 -0.94 21.69
C LEU A 298 -14.69 0.03 22.42
N SER A 299 -15.95 -0.36 22.61
CA SER A 299 -16.92 0.42 23.39
C SER A 299 -16.68 0.42 24.91
N LYS A 300 -15.68 -0.36 25.39
CA LYS A 300 -15.27 -0.42 26.81
C LYS A 300 -16.42 -0.72 27.77
N GLY A 301 -17.29 -1.67 27.40
CA GLY A 301 -18.39 -2.11 28.24
C GLY A 301 -19.64 -1.21 28.18
N LYS A 302 -19.68 -0.22 27.33
CA LYS A 302 -20.94 0.48 27.02
C LYS A 302 -21.88 -0.47 26.31
N ASP A 303 -23.16 -0.37 26.63
CA ASP A 303 -24.18 -1.12 25.91
C ASP A 303 -24.21 -0.70 24.43
N VAL A 304 -24.10 -1.67 23.55
CA VAL A 304 -24.02 -1.46 22.10
C VAL A 304 -25.19 -2.19 21.47
N PRO A 305 -26.29 -1.49 21.19
CA PRO A 305 -27.48 -2.10 20.60
C PRO A 305 -27.18 -2.65 19.20
N ASP A 306 -27.75 -3.81 18.89
CA ASP A 306 -27.75 -4.37 17.54
C ASP A 306 -28.84 -3.65 16.72
N GLU A 307 -28.47 -2.54 16.10
CA GLU A 307 -29.34 -1.80 15.21
C GLU A 307 -29.20 -2.30 13.76
N PRO A 308 -30.31 -2.49 13.03
CA PRO A 308 -30.24 -2.77 11.61
C PRO A 308 -29.63 -1.60 10.85
N VAL A 309 -28.60 -1.87 10.05
CA VAL A 309 -27.96 -0.82 9.22
C VAL A 309 -28.73 -0.68 7.93
N ILE A 310 -29.50 0.37 7.84
CA ILE A 310 -30.25 0.74 6.63
C ILE A 310 -29.30 1.45 5.65
N ASP A 311 -29.48 1.19 4.36
CA ASP A 311 -28.78 1.87 3.29
C ASP A 311 -29.24 3.34 3.17
N ASN A 312 -28.49 4.20 3.80
CA ASN A 312 -28.70 5.64 3.75
C ASN A 312 -27.38 6.42 3.90
N LYS A 313 -27.39 7.70 3.54
CA LYS A 313 -26.21 8.58 3.60
C LYS A 313 -25.57 8.64 4.99
N LYS A 314 -26.38 8.59 6.07
CA LYS A 314 -25.90 8.64 7.46
C LYS A 314 -25.05 7.41 7.78
N ASN A 315 -25.54 6.22 7.44
CA ASN A 315 -24.81 4.97 7.70
C ASN A 315 -23.58 4.83 6.81
N LEU A 316 -23.64 5.23 5.54
CA LEU A 316 -22.47 5.26 4.67
C LEU A 316 -21.38 6.20 5.23
N LYS A 317 -21.76 7.39 5.69
CA LYS A 317 -20.83 8.33 6.35
C LYS A 317 -20.26 7.73 7.63
N LYS A 318 -21.10 7.16 8.51
CA LYS A 318 -20.66 6.50 9.75
C LYS A 318 -19.68 5.35 9.47
N GLY A 319 -19.96 4.56 8.44
CA GLY A 319 -19.05 3.47 8.00
C GLY A 319 -17.69 3.99 7.58
N TRP A 320 -17.66 5.04 6.77
CA TRP A 320 -16.40 5.68 6.35
C TRP A 320 -15.61 6.23 7.53
N GLU A 321 -16.24 7.01 8.40
CA GLU A 321 -15.61 7.56 9.61
C GLU A 321 -15.00 6.47 10.49
N ARG A 322 -15.73 5.36 10.70
CA ARG A 322 -15.23 4.21 11.46
C ARG A 322 -14.06 3.50 10.80
N MET A 323 -14.10 3.31 9.46
CA MET A 323 -12.97 2.73 8.72
C MET A 323 -11.72 3.56 8.92
N VAL A 324 -11.81 4.88 8.67
CA VAL A 324 -10.68 5.80 8.81
C VAL A 324 -10.08 5.76 10.21
N LEU A 325 -10.93 5.86 11.24
CA LEU A 325 -10.45 5.85 12.63
C LEU A 325 -9.77 4.54 13.00
N GLN A 326 -10.31 3.40 12.54
CA GLN A 326 -9.68 2.09 12.78
C GLN A 326 -8.35 1.94 12.04
N ILE A 327 -8.25 2.44 10.81
CA ILE A 327 -7.01 2.44 10.04
C ILE A 327 -5.94 3.29 10.72
N LEU A 328 -6.29 4.47 11.18
CA LEU A 328 -5.33 5.46 11.65
C LEU A 328 -4.91 5.27 13.12
N PHE A 329 -5.82 4.77 13.96
CA PHE A 329 -5.58 4.67 15.41
C PHE A 329 -5.60 3.24 15.96
N LEU A 330 -5.95 2.23 15.15
CA LEU A 330 -6.16 0.81 15.51
C LEU A 330 -7.26 0.58 16.55
N GLY A 331 -7.43 1.48 17.50
CA GLY A 331 -8.49 1.44 18.52
C GLY A 331 -8.82 2.85 18.97
N PRO A 332 -9.61 3.60 18.18
CA PRO A 332 -9.98 4.97 18.52
C PRO A 332 -10.83 5.05 19.79
N SER A 333 -10.89 6.23 20.40
CA SER A 333 -11.56 6.45 21.67
C SER A 333 -13.08 6.22 21.58
N ASN A 334 -13.68 6.52 20.45
CA ASN A 334 -15.13 6.41 20.26
C ASN A 334 -15.51 5.98 18.84
N LEU A 335 -15.83 4.68 18.68
CA LEU A 335 -16.40 4.14 17.44
C LEU A 335 -17.93 4.24 17.37
N LEU A 336 -18.60 4.48 18.48
CA LEU A 336 -20.06 4.64 18.50
C LEU A 336 -20.45 5.95 17.85
N GLU A 337 -19.73 7.04 18.19
CA GLU A 337 -19.92 8.39 17.67
C GLU A 337 -18.61 8.92 17.09
N PRO A 338 -18.19 8.46 15.90
CA PRO A 338 -16.85 8.70 15.36
C PRO A 338 -16.63 10.14 14.86
N ASN A 339 -17.71 10.91 14.66
CA ASN A 339 -17.68 12.18 13.94
C ASN A 339 -16.69 13.20 14.53
N ALA A 340 -16.62 13.35 15.85
CA ALA A 340 -15.78 14.35 16.50
C ALA A 340 -14.28 14.09 16.25
N SER A 341 -13.82 12.86 16.42
CA SER A 341 -12.44 12.47 16.13
C SER A 341 -12.13 12.54 14.64
N PHE A 342 -13.08 12.13 13.79
CA PHE A 342 -12.94 12.19 12.34
C PHE A 342 -12.78 13.63 11.82
N GLU A 343 -13.59 14.59 12.29
CA GLU A 343 -13.50 15.98 11.87
C GLU A 343 -12.17 16.64 12.22
N GLN A 344 -11.51 16.21 13.29
CA GLN A 344 -10.23 16.79 13.69
C GLN A 344 -9.11 16.46 12.70
N MET A 345 -9.18 15.34 11.97
CA MET A 345 -8.15 14.92 11.04
C MET A 345 -8.56 15.03 9.57
N SER A 346 -9.87 15.07 9.27
CA SER A 346 -10.35 15.16 7.89
C SER A 346 -9.98 16.49 7.24
N GLU A 347 -9.76 16.45 5.91
CA GLU A 347 -9.38 17.60 5.09
C GLU A 347 -8.08 18.29 5.53
N LYS A 348 -7.18 17.54 6.11
CA LYS A 348 -5.84 18.00 6.50
C LYS A 348 -4.78 17.07 5.97
N LEU A 349 -3.64 17.64 5.59
CA LEU A 349 -2.44 16.88 5.28
C LEU A 349 -1.80 16.44 6.59
N ILE A 350 -1.73 15.15 6.82
CA ILE A 350 -1.23 14.57 8.07
C ILE A 350 -0.26 13.43 7.81
N VAL A 351 0.66 13.21 8.74
CA VAL A 351 1.33 11.92 8.88
C VAL A 351 0.39 10.97 9.61
N SER A 352 0.19 9.77 9.09
CA SER A 352 -0.66 8.77 9.75
C SER A 352 -0.22 8.56 11.21
N PRO A 353 -1.15 8.55 12.20
CA PRO A 353 -0.84 8.30 13.60
C PRO A 353 -0.03 7.03 13.84
N ILE A 354 -0.32 5.94 13.11
CA ILE A 354 0.44 4.70 13.17
C ILE A 354 1.90 4.93 12.76
N VAL A 355 2.12 5.53 11.58
CA VAL A 355 3.47 5.79 11.06
C VAL A 355 4.23 6.77 11.96
N LYS A 356 3.55 7.83 12.43
CA LYS A 356 4.11 8.77 13.41
C LYS A 356 4.62 8.04 14.65
N THR A 357 3.79 7.18 15.27
CA THR A 357 4.07 6.58 16.57
C THR A 357 5.03 5.41 16.48
N LEU A 358 4.80 4.49 15.53
CA LEU A 358 5.55 3.23 15.48
C LEU A 358 6.84 3.31 14.64
N VAL A 359 6.96 4.35 13.80
CA VAL A 359 8.09 4.47 12.86
C VAL A 359 8.85 5.79 13.05
N PHE A 360 8.24 6.92 12.73
CA PHE A 360 8.96 8.19 12.62
C PHE A 360 9.48 8.71 13.94
N SER A 361 8.76 8.45 15.04
CA SER A 361 9.24 8.77 16.40
C SER A 361 10.48 7.97 16.83
N LYS A 362 10.83 6.89 16.13
CA LYS A 362 11.99 6.04 16.43
C LYS A 362 13.28 6.52 15.77
N VAL A 363 13.12 7.31 14.71
CA VAL A 363 14.23 7.79 13.86
C VAL A 363 14.01 9.26 13.45
N PRO A 364 13.70 10.15 14.42
CA PRO A 364 13.23 11.50 14.14
C PRO A 364 14.26 12.34 13.36
N GLU A 365 15.56 12.17 13.63
CA GLU A 365 16.63 12.87 12.90
C GLU A 365 16.59 12.52 11.40
N LYS A 366 16.56 11.23 11.05
CA LYS A 366 16.53 10.79 9.65
C LYS A 366 15.29 11.28 8.92
N VAL A 367 14.15 11.25 9.61
CA VAL A 367 12.88 11.76 9.03
C VAL A 367 12.98 13.27 8.81
N ARG A 368 13.54 14.02 9.78
CA ARG A 368 13.73 15.47 9.64
C ARG A 368 14.65 15.80 8.45
N ASP A 369 15.80 15.14 8.37
CA ASP A 369 16.76 15.37 7.28
C ASP A 369 16.12 15.11 5.91
N TRP A 370 15.34 14.03 5.79
CA TRP A 370 14.62 13.68 4.57
C TRP A 370 13.54 14.72 4.22
N VAL A 371 12.72 15.14 5.19
CA VAL A 371 11.68 16.17 5.01
C VAL A 371 12.28 17.51 4.63
N ASP A 372 13.37 17.90 5.28
CA ASP A 372 14.06 19.16 5.02
C ASP A 372 14.74 19.16 3.63
N SER A 373 15.35 18.04 3.23
CA SER A 373 15.92 17.90 1.90
C SER A 373 14.85 18.00 0.80
N ILE A 374 13.71 17.33 0.96
CA ILE A 374 12.56 17.44 0.05
C ILE A 374 12.07 18.89 -0.04
N SER A 375 11.90 19.53 1.11
CA SER A 375 11.35 20.88 1.18
C SER A 375 12.33 21.95 0.67
N ARG A 376 13.64 21.74 0.80
CA ARG A 376 14.68 22.61 0.29
C ARG A 376 14.81 22.52 -1.21
N ASP A 377 14.89 21.28 -1.75
CA ASP A 377 15.32 21.05 -3.12
C ASP A 377 14.12 21.04 -4.10
N TRP A 378 12.93 20.62 -3.66
CA TRP A 378 11.78 20.45 -4.53
C TRP A 378 10.69 21.50 -4.31
N ARG A 379 10.25 22.13 -5.38
CA ARG A 379 9.23 23.19 -5.37
C ARG A 379 7.90 22.67 -5.92
N PHE A 380 7.35 21.66 -5.27
CA PHE A 380 6.05 21.11 -5.66
C PHE A 380 4.88 22.02 -5.22
N ARG A 381 3.75 21.84 -5.89
CA ARG A 381 2.45 22.47 -5.59
C ARG A 381 1.33 21.47 -5.43
N ARG A 382 1.66 20.20 -5.59
CA ARG A 382 0.73 19.07 -5.55
C ARG A 382 1.43 17.89 -4.92
N ILE A 383 0.67 17.13 -4.12
CA ILE A 383 1.11 15.87 -3.53
C ILE A 383 0.14 14.78 -3.97
N ILE A 384 0.67 13.60 -4.30
CA ILE A 384 -0.09 12.39 -4.62
C ILE A 384 0.39 11.28 -3.68
N PRO A 385 -0.33 10.97 -2.58
CA PRO A 385 -0.09 9.81 -1.75
C PRO A 385 -0.73 8.56 -2.35
N ALA A 386 -0.34 7.36 -1.85
CA ALA A 386 -0.91 6.10 -2.32
C ALA A 386 -2.28 5.76 -1.71
N HIS A 387 -2.68 6.44 -0.65
CA HIS A 387 -3.94 6.23 0.07
C HIS A 387 -4.75 7.52 0.21
N PHE A 388 -6.05 7.37 0.50
CA PHE A 388 -7.01 8.46 0.69
C PHE A 388 -7.12 9.42 -0.50
N ALA A 389 -7.31 10.72 -0.25
CA ALA A 389 -7.51 11.68 -1.34
C ALA A 389 -6.24 12.00 -2.12
N ALA A 390 -6.36 12.17 -3.43
CA ALA A 390 -5.36 12.75 -4.33
C ALA A 390 -6.05 13.27 -5.61
N PRO A 391 -5.44 14.24 -6.31
CA PRO A 391 -4.26 15.01 -5.91
C PRO A 391 -4.58 16.04 -4.82
N ILE A 392 -3.60 16.33 -3.95
CA ILE A 392 -3.72 17.33 -2.89
C ILE A 392 -3.00 18.60 -3.33
N ASN A 393 -3.68 19.73 -3.34
CA ASN A 393 -3.07 21.04 -3.56
C ASN A 393 -2.34 21.48 -2.28
N ALA A 394 -1.07 21.12 -2.18
CA ALA A 394 -0.22 21.40 -1.04
C ALA A 394 1.21 21.75 -1.49
N SER A 395 1.82 22.63 -0.72
CA SER A 395 3.18 23.14 -0.94
C SER A 395 4.18 22.43 0.00
N ARG A 396 5.46 22.77 -0.16
CA ARG A 396 6.54 22.32 0.73
C ARG A 396 6.35 22.79 2.17
N SER A 397 5.72 23.94 2.40
CA SER A 397 5.40 24.42 3.75
C SER A 397 4.30 23.58 4.41
N ASP A 398 3.26 23.21 3.65
CA ASP A 398 2.21 22.30 4.13
C ASP A 398 2.79 20.91 4.46
N PHE A 399 3.69 20.42 3.61
CA PHE A 399 4.39 19.15 3.83
C PHE A 399 5.21 19.18 5.12
N ARG A 400 6.05 20.21 5.33
CA ARG A 400 6.80 20.37 6.60
C ARG A 400 5.88 20.47 7.82
N ALA A 401 4.77 21.23 7.71
CA ALA A 401 3.84 21.39 8.81
C ALA A 401 3.21 20.07 9.27
N ALA A 402 2.98 19.11 8.35
CA ALA A 402 2.51 17.78 8.72
C ALA A 402 3.52 17.00 9.60
N PHE A 403 4.81 17.36 9.54
CA PHE A 403 5.89 16.76 10.32
C PHE A 403 6.32 17.61 11.54
N ALA A 404 5.56 18.66 11.90
CA ALA A 404 5.92 19.54 13.03
C ALA A 404 6.05 18.80 14.37
N PHE A 405 5.40 17.65 14.54
CA PHE A 405 5.56 16.80 15.72
C PHE A 405 7.01 16.34 15.98
N LEU A 406 7.88 16.38 14.96
CA LEU A 406 9.30 16.04 15.12
C LEU A 406 10.03 17.02 16.06
N ASP A 407 9.53 18.24 16.22
CA ASP A 407 10.08 19.25 17.10
C ASP A 407 10.00 18.80 18.58
N GLU A 408 8.98 17.98 18.94
CA GLU A 408 8.88 17.40 20.29
C GLU A 408 10.05 16.45 20.63
N PHE A 409 10.61 15.77 19.63
CA PHE A 409 11.68 14.79 19.81
C PHE A 409 13.08 15.41 19.67
N LEU A 410 13.22 16.42 18.83
CA LEU A 410 14.51 16.98 18.44
C LEU A 410 14.88 18.24 19.24
N GLY A 411 13.88 18.92 19.84
CA GLY A 411 14.08 20.19 20.55
C GLY A 411 14.71 21.25 19.64
N ASP A 412 15.27 22.30 20.26
CA ASP A 412 15.84 23.47 19.57
C ASP A 412 17.14 23.20 18.77
N ARG A 413 17.54 21.95 18.60
CA ARG A 413 18.81 21.60 17.91
C ARG A 413 18.82 21.95 16.41
N TYR A 414 17.67 22.25 15.84
CA TYR A 414 17.52 22.52 14.41
C TYR A 414 16.89 23.88 14.10
N ASP A 415 17.05 24.85 15.00
CA ASP A 415 16.64 26.24 14.77
C ASP A 415 17.53 26.95 13.72
N THR A 416 17.61 26.40 12.52
CA THR A 416 18.15 27.14 11.36
C THR A 416 17.08 27.99 10.66
N TRP A 417 15.81 27.88 11.10
CA TRP A 417 14.72 28.75 10.64
C TRP A 417 13.92 29.23 11.84
N PRO A 418 13.59 30.54 11.93
CA PRO A 418 12.81 31.05 13.07
C PRO A 418 11.53 30.24 13.22
N SER A 419 11.24 29.89 14.49
CA SER A 419 10.11 29.05 14.92
C SER A 419 8.78 29.56 14.31
N LEU A 420 8.45 29.06 13.15
CA LEU A 420 7.13 29.24 12.53
C LEU A 420 6.04 28.50 13.35
N SER A 421 6.42 27.72 14.36
CA SER A 421 5.50 26.96 15.22
C SER A 421 4.44 27.85 15.89
N LEU A 422 4.80 29.08 16.29
CA LEU A 422 3.87 30.04 16.89
C LEU A 422 2.96 30.75 15.85
N LEU A 423 3.39 30.87 14.61
CA LEU A 423 2.58 31.42 13.52
C LEU A 423 1.59 30.40 12.95
N PHE A 424 1.89 29.10 13.02
CA PHE A 424 1.04 28.05 12.42
C PHE A 424 -0.11 27.58 13.30
N SER A 425 -0.07 27.82 14.60
CA SER A 425 -1.22 27.56 15.48
C SER A 425 -2.44 28.46 15.20
N SER A 426 -2.25 29.59 14.54
CA SER A 426 -3.29 30.58 14.27
C SER A 426 -3.84 30.57 12.85
N ILE A 427 -3.18 29.92 11.90
CA ILE A 427 -3.69 29.79 10.54
C ILE A 427 -4.50 28.51 10.49
N LYS A 428 -5.72 28.53 9.98
CA LYS A 428 -6.47 27.34 9.51
C LYS A 428 -5.65 26.65 8.43
N GLY A 429 -4.55 26.00 8.85
CA GLY A 429 -3.57 25.37 7.97
C GLY A 429 -4.16 24.14 7.31
N LYS A 430 -3.70 23.85 6.10
CA LYS A 430 -4.02 22.62 5.35
C LYS A 430 -3.39 21.37 5.98
N ALA A 431 -2.53 21.52 7.00
CA ALA A 431 -1.82 20.43 7.64
C ALA A 431 -2.08 20.37 9.15
N ALA A 432 -1.97 19.17 9.71
CA ALA A 432 -1.99 18.94 11.15
C ALA A 432 -0.95 17.89 11.54
N SER A 433 -0.39 18.00 12.74
CA SER A 433 0.62 17.06 13.25
C SER A 433 0.28 16.50 14.63
N TYR A 434 -0.76 17.04 15.29
CA TYR A 434 -1.18 16.66 16.62
C TYR A 434 -2.58 16.06 16.61
N PHE A 435 -2.77 15.01 17.41
CA PHE A 435 -4.01 14.26 17.49
C PHE A 435 -4.53 14.20 18.94
N PRO A 436 -5.85 13.98 19.15
CA PRO A 436 -6.41 13.86 20.47
C PRO A 436 -5.72 12.75 21.27
N PRO A 437 -5.28 13.02 22.53
CA PRO A 437 -4.59 12.01 23.35
C PRO A 437 -5.42 10.73 23.56
N ASP A 438 -6.72 10.83 23.67
CA ASP A 438 -7.60 9.68 23.85
C ASP A 438 -7.61 8.74 22.64
N ASP A 439 -7.59 9.29 21.41
CA ASP A 439 -7.51 8.48 20.19
C ASP A 439 -6.12 7.84 20.03
N MET A 440 -5.06 8.51 20.52
CA MET A 440 -3.69 8.01 20.51
C MET A 440 -3.41 6.91 21.55
N ARG A 441 -4.31 6.67 22.50
CA ARG A 441 -4.08 5.78 23.65
C ARG A 441 -3.71 4.36 23.24
N THR A 442 -4.46 3.77 22.30
CA THR A 442 -4.20 2.39 21.83
C THR A 442 -2.84 2.28 21.14
N LEU A 443 -2.50 3.24 20.28
CA LEU A 443 -1.20 3.27 19.62
C LEU A 443 -0.05 3.46 20.62
N SER A 444 -0.22 4.33 21.60
CA SER A 444 0.77 4.56 22.64
C SER A 444 0.97 3.30 23.50
N SER A 445 -0.10 2.59 23.85
CA SER A 445 0.00 1.33 24.61
C SER A 445 0.66 0.22 23.77
N LEU A 446 0.33 0.14 22.48
CA LEU A 446 0.99 -0.80 21.56
C LEU A 446 2.49 -0.48 21.45
N ASP A 447 2.84 0.79 21.28
CA ASP A 447 4.23 1.21 21.21
C ASP A 447 5.01 0.84 22.49
N GLN A 448 4.44 1.12 23.66
CA GLN A 448 5.04 0.75 24.95
C GLN A 448 5.23 -0.76 25.07
N PHE A 449 4.24 -1.55 24.67
CA PHE A 449 4.36 -3.01 24.64
C PHE A 449 5.49 -3.46 23.72
N LEU A 450 5.52 -2.98 22.45
CA LEU A 450 6.56 -3.35 21.48
C LEU A 450 7.96 -2.95 21.96
N VAL A 451 8.11 -1.82 22.66
CA VAL A 451 9.35 -1.40 23.29
C VAL A 451 9.71 -2.32 24.46
N SER A 452 8.73 -2.71 25.29
CA SER A 452 8.96 -3.57 26.48
C SER A 452 9.44 -4.98 26.09
N VAL A 453 8.97 -5.51 24.99
CA VAL A 453 9.41 -6.83 24.44
C VAL A 453 10.64 -6.72 23.54
N GLY A 454 11.23 -5.53 23.41
CA GLY A 454 12.42 -5.29 22.59
C GLY A 454 12.19 -5.36 21.07
N ALA A 455 10.94 -5.39 20.62
CA ALA A 455 10.58 -5.48 19.20
C ALA A 455 10.81 -4.15 18.46
N VAL A 456 10.75 -3.01 19.19
CA VAL A 456 10.93 -1.66 18.64
C VAL A 456 11.84 -0.87 19.55
N LYS A 457 12.65 0.02 18.97
CA LYS A 457 13.49 0.94 19.76
C LYS A 457 12.64 1.89 20.60
N LYS A 458 13.16 2.23 21.79
CA LYS A 458 12.59 3.28 22.63
C LYS A 458 12.71 4.62 21.90
N THR A 459 11.65 5.38 21.89
CA THR A 459 11.66 6.76 21.38
C THR A 459 12.69 7.59 22.14
N VAL A 460 13.59 8.25 21.45
CA VAL A 460 14.57 9.15 22.06
C VAL A 460 13.85 10.45 22.40
N ALA A 461 13.40 10.58 23.65
CA ALA A 461 12.93 11.88 24.13
C ALA A 461 14.11 12.87 24.10
N GLY A 462 13.91 14.02 23.45
CA GLY A 462 14.91 15.08 23.49
C GLY A 462 15.31 15.37 24.95
N ARG A 463 16.60 15.33 25.25
CA ARG A 463 17.08 15.77 26.55
C ARG A 463 16.64 17.22 26.73
N LYS A 464 15.65 17.45 27.59
CA LYS A 464 15.41 18.78 28.14
C LYS A 464 16.73 19.19 28.85
N ARG A 465 17.40 20.19 28.32
CA ARG A 465 18.50 20.88 29.03
C ARG A 465 17.90 21.87 30.01
#